data_bf2a3ea8661ed01a37b801f278c7d561
#
_entry.id   bf2a3ea8661ed01a37b801f278c7d561
#
_cell.length_a   1.000
_cell.length_b   1.000
_cell.length_c   1.000
_cell.angle_alpha   90.00
_cell.angle_beta   90.00
_cell.angle_gamma   90.00
#
_symmetry.space_group_name_H-M   'P 1'
#
loop_
_entity.id
_entity.type
_entity.pdbx_description
1 polymer ?
#
loop_
_entity_poly.entity_id
_entity_poly.type
_entity_poly.pdbx_seq_one_letter_code
_entity_poly.pdbx_strand_id
1 'polypeptide(L)'
;GFNNSYHKGIFRRDFTIDSNVVRFDETANDREKSIGHYANLNLKYAINDKNNIGIGTEIFQNNNTSNSISSMNVYDKFIVDEPFNSIQKTNNNTKAKGLSPSFNFNYRSQLDTLGSMLELVYDYTYSSLRTKSHLNMGYFDSLENEQVIPHLDFTQSNPYIVNLHTAQLNYKKKKKKEHAVEF
;
A
#
# COMPACT_ATOMS: atom_id res chain seq x y z
N GLY A 1 -10.91 -5.13 -9.88
CA GLY A 1 -11.86 -4.77 -8.83
C GLY A 1 -12.07 -3.26 -8.74
N PHE A 2 -13.21 -2.89 -8.24
CA PHE A 2 -13.59 -1.49 -7.98
C PHE A 2 -14.07 -1.39 -6.54
N ASN A 3 -13.57 -0.39 -5.79
CA ASN A 3 -14.03 -0.07 -4.45
C ASN A 3 -14.28 1.44 -4.33
N ASN A 4 -15.36 1.81 -3.66
CA ASN A 4 -15.68 3.20 -3.32
C ASN A 4 -16.16 3.22 -1.88
N SER A 5 -15.43 3.91 -1.01
CA SER A 5 -15.73 4.02 0.41
C SER A 5 -15.87 5.48 0.83
N TYR A 6 -16.70 5.68 1.82
CA TYR A 6 -16.91 6.97 2.46
C TYR A 6 -16.84 6.79 3.97
N HIS A 7 -16.02 7.59 4.63
CA HIS A 7 -15.87 7.60 6.07
C HIS A 7 -16.11 9.00 6.61
N LYS A 8 -16.84 9.08 7.71
CA LYS A 8 -17.02 10.31 8.49
C LYS A 8 -16.48 10.08 9.88
N GLY A 9 -15.56 10.93 10.32
CA GLY A 9 -14.99 10.91 11.65
C GLY A 9 -15.31 12.21 12.41
N ILE A 10 -15.49 12.07 13.72
CA ILE A 10 -15.58 13.20 14.64
C ILE A 10 -14.56 12.93 15.74
N PHE A 11 -13.63 13.84 15.92
CA PHE A 11 -12.53 13.72 16.87
C PHE A 11 -12.55 14.90 17.79
N ARG A 12 -12.35 14.64 19.10
CA ARG A 12 -12.20 15.66 20.12
C ARG A 12 -10.90 15.42 20.86
N ARG A 13 -10.12 16.49 21.05
CA ARG A 13 -8.87 16.46 21.81
C ARG A 13 -8.78 17.66 22.72
N ASP A 14 -8.46 17.44 23.99
CA ASP A 14 -8.23 18.49 24.96
C ASP A 14 -6.75 18.48 25.35
N PHE A 15 -6.14 19.65 25.36
CA PHE A 15 -4.77 19.86 25.81
C PHE A 15 -4.76 20.91 26.93
N THR A 16 -3.95 20.70 27.96
CA THR A 16 -3.74 21.69 29.02
C THR A 16 -2.42 22.39 28.77
N ILE A 17 -2.47 23.71 28.58
CA ILE A 17 -1.32 24.59 28.41
C ILE A 17 -1.39 25.68 29.46
N ASP A 18 -0.40 25.74 30.36
CA ASP A 18 -0.33 26.74 31.43
C ASP A 18 -1.65 26.92 32.22
N SER A 19 -2.27 25.82 32.64
CA SER A 19 -3.55 25.76 33.34
C SER A 19 -4.79 26.14 32.52
N ASN A 20 -4.65 26.42 31.23
CA ASN A 20 -5.77 26.59 30.30
C ASN A 20 -6.03 25.30 29.54
N VAL A 21 -7.29 24.97 29.30
CA VAL A 21 -7.68 23.85 28.44
C VAL A 21 -7.93 24.40 27.05
N VAL A 22 -7.15 23.89 26.05
CA VAL A 22 -7.37 24.15 24.65
C VAL A 22 -8.07 22.93 24.06
N ARG A 23 -9.20 23.11 23.40
CA ARG A 23 -9.96 22.03 22.77
C ARG A 23 -9.92 22.13 21.26
N PHE A 24 -9.77 20.99 20.62
CA PHE A 24 -9.89 20.80 19.18
C PHE A 24 -11.04 19.85 18.89
N ASP A 25 -12.07 20.33 18.22
CA ASP A 25 -13.20 19.53 17.73
C ASP A 25 -13.08 19.43 16.21
N GLU A 26 -12.70 18.26 15.70
CA GLU A 26 -12.50 18.01 14.25
C GLU A 26 -13.61 17.15 13.69
N THR A 27 -14.13 17.54 12.54
CA THR A 27 -14.98 16.72 11.70
C THR A 27 -14.25 16.44 10.40
N ALA A 28 -14.06 15.17 10.07
CA ALA A 28 -13.41 14.74 8.83
C ALA A 28 -14.37 13.92 7.97
N ASN A 29 -14.30 14.13 6.67
CA ASN A 29 -15.03 13.38 5.65
C ASN A 29 -14.03 12.88 4.63
N ASP A 30 -13.90 11.56 4.52
CA ASP A 30 -12.99 10.90 3.62
C ASP A 30 -13.76 10.14 2.55
N ARG A 31 -13.38 10.34 1.31
CA ARG A 31 -13.86 9.57 0.16
C ARG A 31 -12.69 8.92 -0.52
N GLU A 32 -12.75 7.61 -0.65
CA GLU A 32 -11.73 6.84 -1.34
C GLU A 32 -12.34 6.07 -2.51
N LYS A 33 -11.66 6.11 -3.66
CA LYS A 33 -11.98 5.36 -4.86
C LYS A 33 -10.75 4.59 -5.29
N SER A 34 -10.87 3.26 -5.35
CA SER A 34 -9.81 2.36 -5.77
C SER A 34 -10.26 1.51 -6.96
N ILE A 35 -9.41 1.42 -7.98
CA ILE A 35 -9.61 0.57 -9.15
C ILE A 35 -8.36 -0.28 -9.32
N GLY A 36 -8.52 -1.61 -9.23
CA GLY A 36 -7.45 -2.56 -9.40
C GLY A 36 -7.70 -3.52 -10.56
N HIS A 37 -6.66 -3.78 -11.34
CA HIS A 37 -6.63 -4.79 -12.40
C HIS A 37 -5.58 -5.83 -12.07
N TYR A 38 -5.92 -7.08 -12.28
CA TYR A 38 -5.03 -8.22 -12.08
C TYR A 38 -5.15 -9.15 -13.27
N ALA A 39 -4.01 -9.60 -13.77
CA ALA A 39 -3.92 -10.64 -14.76
C ALA A 39 -2.78 -11.58 -14.42
N ASN A 40 -2.96 -12.88 -14.66
CA ASN A 40 -1.90 -13.86 -14.54
C ASN A 40 -1.92 -14.83 -15.72
N LEU A 41 -0.75 -15.35 -16.04
CA LEU A 41 -0.54 -16.40 -17.03
C LEU A 41 0.49 -17.37 -16.48
N ASN A 42 0.16 -18.67 -16.48
CA ASN A 42 1.07 -19.73 -16.08
C ASN A 42 1.11 -20.79 -17.16
N LEU A 43 2.30 -21.08 -17.66
CA LEU A 43 2.58 -22.07 -18.68
C LEU A 43 3.51 -23.14 -18.11
N LYS A 44 3.20 -24.40 -18.36
CA LYS A 44 4.07 -25.53 -18.05
C LYS A 44 4.30 -26.36 -19.30
N TYR A 45 5.55 -26.68 -19.54
CA TYR A 45 5.94 -27.49 -20.68
C TYR A 45 6.84 -28.64 -20.26
N ALA A 46 6.45 -29.86 -20.58
CA ALA A 46 7.26 -31.05 -20.41
C ALA A 46 8.15 -31.20 -21.63
N ILE A 47 9.45 -30.97 -21.47
CA ILE A 47 10.43 -31.17 -22.55
C ILE A 47 10.53 -32.69 -22.87
N ASN A 48 10.50 -33.48 -21.80
CA ASN A 48 10.44 -34.94 -21.82
C ASN A 48 9.99 -35.44 -20.43
N ASP A 49 9.95 -36.77 -20.23
CA ASP A 49 9.49 -37.38 -18.97
C ASP A 49 10.28 -36.95 -17.72
N LYS A 50 11.49 -36.43 -17.92
CA LYS A 50 12.40 -36.06 -16.83
C LYS A 50 12.56 -34.53 -16.66
N ASN A 51 12.23 -33.75 -17.67
CA ASN A 51 12.53 -32.32 -17.70
C ASN A 51 11.28 -31.48 -17.94
N ASN A 52 11.01 -30.56 -17.06
CA ASN A 52 9.88 -29.66 -17.12
C ASN A 52 10.34 -28.21 -16.96
N ILE A 53 9.70 -27.33 -17.71
CA ILE A 53 9.85 -25.87 -17.57
C ILE A 53 8.49 -25.28 -17.19
N GLY A 54 8.50 -24.33 -16.28
CA GLY A 54 7.36 -23.49 -15.96
C GLY A 54 7.71 -22.01 -16.13
N ILE A 55 6.78 -21.25 -16.67
CA ILE A 55 6.86 -19.80 -16.79
C ILE A 55 5.57 -19.23 -16.24
N GLY A 56 5.68 -18.33 -15.27
CA GLY A 56 4.57 -17.58 -14.72
C GLY A 56 4.80 -16.08 -14.92
N THR A 57 3.73 -15.35 -15.16
CA THR A 57 3.75 -13.89 -15.12
C THR A 57 2.46 -13.39 -14.51
N GLU A 58 2.60 -12.36 -13.68
CA GLU A 58 1.48 -11.68 -13.05
C GLU A 58 1.65 -10.19 -13.26
N ILE A 59 0.54 -9.49 -13.45
CA ILE A 59 0.52 -8.03 -13.50
C ILE A 59 -0.59 -7.55 -12.59
N PHE A 60 -0.21 -6.72 -11.63
CA PHE A 60 -1.14 -6.01 -10.78
C PHE A 60 -1.01 -4.51 -11.01
N GLN A 61 -2.13 -3.85 -11.30
CA GLN A 61 -2.23 -2.41 -11.40
C GLN A 61 -3.28 -1.90 -10.42
N ASN A 62 -2.94 -0.85 -9.68
CA ASN A 62 -3.87 -0.19 -8.76
C ASN A 62 -3.83 1.31 -8.95
N ASN A 63 -5.02 1.93 -9.05
CA ASN A 63 -5.19 3.37 -9.04
C ASN A 63 -6.12 3.73 -7.88
N ASN A 64 -5.60 4.53 -6.96
CA ASN A 64 -6.33 5.02 -5.80
C ASN A 64 -6.44 6.53 -5.84
N THR A 65 -7.62 7.05 -5.53
CA THR A 65 -7.87 8.48 -5.33
C THR A 65 -8.58 8.64 -4.00
N SER A 66 -7.98 9.41 -3.11
CA SER A 66 -8.54 9.76 -1.81
C SER A 66 -8.72 11.28 -1.72
N ASN A 67 -9.87 11.70 -1.24
CA ASN A 67 -10.15 13.11 -0.91
C ASN A 67 -10.61 13.16 0.54
N SER A 68 -9.84 13.87 1.37
CA SER A 68 -10.12 14.11 2.78
C SER A 68 -10.41 15.60 2.98
N ILE A 69 -11.57 15.91 3.50
CA ILE A 69 -11.96 17.27 3.85
C ILE A 69 -12.20 17.28 5.35
N SER A 70 -11.46 18.10 6.09
CA SER A 70 -11.69 18.28 7.52
C SER A 70 -11.90 19.74 7.90
N SER A 71 -12.67 19.92 8.95
CA SER A 71 -12.87 21.20 9.62
C SER A 71 -12.63 21.01 11.10
N MET A 72 -11.69 21.74 11.65
CA MET A 72 -11.31 21.70 13.06
C MET A 72 -11.61 23.03 13.72
N ASN A 73 -12.51 23.01 14.71
CA ASN A 73 -12.80 24.14 15.56
C ASN A 73 -11.81 24.18 16.71
N VAL A 74 -11.20 25.32 16.95
CA VAL A 74 -10.23 25.54 18.00
C VAL A 74 -10.84 26.42 19.07
N TYR A 75 -10.87 25.95 20.31
CA TYR A 75 -11.31 26.66 21.49
C TYR A 75 -10.08 26.99 22.34
N ASP A 76 -9.68 28.24 22.32
CA ASP A 76 -8.59 28.74 23.16
C ASP A 76 -9.16 29.13 24.53
N LYS A 77 -8.70 28.50 25.62
CA LYS A 77 -9.32 28.61 26.94
C LYS A 77 -10.77 28.12 26.94
N PHE A 78 -10.96 26.84 26.65
CA PHE A 78 -12.28 26.25 26.58
C PHE A 78 -13.10 26.52 27.85
N ILE A 79 -14.15 27.31 27.68
CA ILE A 79 -15.19 27.57 28.68
C ILE A 79 -16.49 26.98 28.12
N VAL A 80 -17.27 26.30 28.95
CA VAL A 80 -18.56 25.72 28.53
C VAL A 80 -19.46 26.85 28.00
N ASP A 81 -20.07 26.62 26.83
CA ASP A 81 -20.96 27.55 26.11
C ASP A 81 -20.30 28.79 25.46
N GLU A 82 -18.97 28.86 25.45
CA GLU A 82 -18.24 29.87 24.68
C GLU A 82 -18.07 29.43 23.19
N PRO A 83 -18.15 30.37 22.25
CA PRO A 83 -17.89 30.06 20.83
C PRO A 83 -16.42 29.70 20.64
N PHE A 84 -16.15 28.90 19.59
CA PHE A 84 -14.76 28.60 19.19
C PHE A 84 -14.05 29.88 18.68
N ASN A 85 -12.73 29.92 18.83
CA ASN A 85 -11.92 31.08 18.47
C ASN A 85 -11.53 31.10 17.01
N SER A 86 -11.25 29.93 16.44
CA SER A 86 -10.86 29.79 15.03
C SER A 86 -11.25 28.45 14.45
N ILE A 87 -11.32 28.44 13.12
CA ILE A 87 -11.56 27.22 12.34
C ILE A 87 -10.36 26.98 11.43
N GLN A 88 -9.84 25.75 11.42
CA GLN A 88 -8.92 25.29 10.41
C GLN A 88 -9.67 24.38 9.43
N LYS A 89 -9.72 24.76 8.15
CA LYS A 89 -10.27 23.93 7.11
C LYS A 89 -9.13 23.32 6.29
N THR A 90 -9.17 22.01 6.10
CA THR A 90 -8.15 21.27 5.36
C THR A 90 -8.80 20.46 4.24
N ASN A 91 -8.21 20.54 3.06
CA ASN A 91 -8.57 19.69 1.92
C ASN A 91 -7.29 18.99 1.44
N ASN A 92 -7.29 17.67 1.51
CA ASN A 92 -6.18 16.83 1.06
C ASN A 92 -6.66 15.88 -0.04
N ASN A 93 -6.14 16.07 -1.25
CA ASN A 93 -6.42 15.22 -2.39
C ASN A 93 -5.18 14.38 -2.72
N THR A 94 -5.30 13.06 -2.60
CA THR A 94 -4.21 12.12 -2.85
C THR A 94 -4.57 11.21 -4.02
N LYS A 95 -3.64 11.07 -4.97
CA LYS A 95 -3.71 10.12 -6.09
C LYS A 95 -2.51 9.20 -6.04
N ALA A 96 -2.77 7.90 -5.95
CA ALA A 96 -1.75 6.87 -5.98
C ALA A 96 -1.95 5.97 -7.20
N LYS A 97 -0.85 5.71 -7.92
CA LYS A 97 -0.82 4.79 -9.07
C LYS A 97 0.26 3.75 -8.83
N GLY A 98 -0.14 2.49 -8.75
CA GLY A 98 0.74 1.35 -8.58
C GLY A 98 0.73 0.44 -9.80
N LEU A 99 1.90 -0.12 -10.13
CA LEU A 99 2.09 -1.15 -11.14
C LEU A 99 3.11 -2.15 -10.62
N SER A 100 2.74 -3.43 -10.60
CA SER A 100 3.60 -4.50 -10.09
C SER A 100 3.53 -5.72 -11.00
N PRO A 101 4.29 -5.75 -12.12
CA PRO A 101 4.52 -6.96 -12.87
C PRO A 101 5.52 -7.88 -12.16
N SER A 102 5.28 -9.19 -12.23
CA SER A 102 6.21 -10.22 -11.79
C SER A 102 6.39 -11.31 -12.86
N PHE A 103 7.53 -11.95 -12.81
CA PHE A 103 7.88 -13.05 -13.68
C PHE A 103 8.51 -14.16 -12.85
N ASN A 104 8.05 -15.39 -13.06
CA ASN A 104 8.59 -16.60 -12.46
C ASN A 104 9.04 -17.56 -13.56
N PHE A 105 10.24 -18.10 -13.39
CA PHE A 105 10.75 -19.18 -14.20
C PHE A 105 11.14 -20.33 -13.28
N ASN A 106 10.72 -21.54 -13.61
CA ASN A 106 11.16 -22.75 -12.94
C ASN A 106 11.56 -23.81 -13.94
N TYR A 107 12.66 -24.48 -13.64
CA TYR A 107 13.13 -25.66 -14.38
C TYR A 107 13.33 -26.77 -13.38
N ARG A 108 12.80 -27.95 -13.70
CA ARG A 108 12.94 -29.17 -12.90
C ARG A 108 13.42 -30.30 -13.75
N SER A 109 14.51 -30.96 -13.30
CA SER A 109 15.11 -32.11 -13.96
C SER A 109 15.21 -33.28 -13.00
N GLN A 110 14.72 -34.45 -13.42
CA GLN A 110 14.99 -35.72 -12.77
C GLN A 110 16.28 -36.29 -13.30
N LEU A 111 17.29 -36.41 -12.44
CA LEU A 111 18.68 -36.74 -12.84
C LEU A 111 18.90 -38.25 -13.02
N ASP A 112 18.15 -39.07 -12.28
CA ASP A 112 18.31 -40.52 -12.29
C ASP A 112 16.97 -41.25 -12.15
N THR A 113 17.00 -42.58 -12.30
CA THR A 113 15.83 -43.44 -12.11
C THR A 113 15.38 -43.61 -10.66
N LEU A 114 16.22 -43.23 -9.69
CA LEU A 114 15.90 -43.25 -8.27
C LEU A 114 15.09 -42.04 -7.85
N GLY A 115 15.02 -41.01 -8.73
CA GLY A 115 14.26 -39.79 -8.52
C GLY A 115 15.06 -38.69 -7.80
N SER A 116 16.39 -38.65 -7.98
CA SER A 116 17.19 -37.48 -7.66
C SER A 116 16.80 -36.34 -8.57
N MET A 117 16.73 -35.12 -8.04
CA MET A 117 16.17 -33.97 -8.76
C MET A 117 17.07 -32.75 -8.62
N LEU A 118 17.10 -31.96 -9.69
CA LEU A 118 17.60 -30.60 -9.72
C LEU A 118 16.44 -29.67 -10.05
N GLU A 119 16.32 -28.57 -9.31
CA GLU A 119 15.32 -27.54 -9.54
C GLU A 119 15.99 -26.17 -9.50
N LEU A 120 15.74 -25.38 -10.55
CA LEU A 120 16.12 -23.98 -10.63
C LEU A 120 14.86 -23.14 -10.62
N VAL A 121 14.80 -22.18 -9.71
CA VAL A 121 13.71 -21.18 -9.63
C VAL A 121 14.34 -19.81 -9.77
N TYR A 122 13.72 -18.97 -10.57
CA TYR A 122 14.08 -17.56 -10.71
C TYR A 122 12.82 -16.72 -10.69
N ASP A 123 12.78 -15.74 -9.80
CA ASP A 123 11.69 -14.79 -9.67
C ASP A 123 12.21 -13.37 -9.89
N TYR A 124 11.45 -12.60 -10.65
CA TYR A 124 11.64 -11.18 -10.82
C TYR A 124 10.35 -10.46 -10.49
N THR A 125 10.43 -9.44 -9.64
CA THR A 125 9.30 -8.55 -9.34
C THR A 125 9.73 -7.11 -9.51
N TYR A 126 9.02 -6.39 -10.34
CA TYR A 126 9.07 -4.94 -10.42
C TYR A 126 7.88 -4.37 -9.66
N SER A 127 8.09 -3.36 -8.85
CA SER A 127 7.01 -2.62 -8.20
C SER A 127 7.26 -1.13 -8.32
N SER A 128 6.30 -0.41 -8.84
CA SER A 128 6.32 1.05 -8.86
C SER A 128 5.06 1.60 -8.23
N LEU A 129 5.23 2.58 -7.35
CA LEU A 129 4.15 3.34 -6.76
C LEU A 129 4.48 4.83 -6.90
N ARG A 130 3.56 5.59 -7.45
CA ARG A 130 3.67 7.05 -7.49
C ARG A 130 2.47 7.65 -6.77
N THR A 131 2.76 8.33 -5.66
CA THR A 131 1.75 9.07 -4.90
C THR A 131 1.94 10.55 -5.11
N LYS A 132 0.86 11.24 -5.45
CA LYS A 132 0.79 12.71 -5.49
C LYS A 132 -0.28 13.15 -4.51
N SER A 133 0.08 14.03 -3.57
CA SER A 133 -0.84 14.63 -2.62
C SER A 133 -0.82 16.15 -2.80
N HIS A 134 -1.99 16.73 -2.80
CA HIS A 134 -2.19 18.17 -2.80
C HIS A 134 -2.96 18.54 -1.54
N LEU A 135 -2.32 19.32 -0.67
CA LEU A 135 -2.87 19.80 0.59
C LEU A 135 -3.13 21.30 0.48
N ASN A 136 -4.35 21.68 0.78
CA ASN A 136 -4.76 23.05 0.97
C ASN A 136 -5.32 23.22 2.39
N MET A 137 -4.83 24.21 3.12
CA MET A 137 -5.23 24.48 4.50
C MET A 137 -5.43 25.97 4.69
N GLY A 138 -6.59 26.37 5.17
CA GLY A 138 -6.93 27.75 5.47
C GLY A 138 -7.39 27.92 6.93
N TYR A 139 -7.23 29.13 7.43
CA TYR A 139 -7.62 29.51 8.80
C TYR A 139 -8.69 30.60 8.72
N PHE A 140 -9.71 30.47 9.57
CA PHE A 140 -10.89 31.33 9.61
C PHE A 140 -11.19 31.72 11.05
N ASP A 141 -11.78 32.88 11.25
CA ASP A 141 -12.32 33.29 12.56
C ASP A 141 -13.65 32.56 12.87
N SER A 142 -14.23 32.85 14.04
CA SER A 142 -15.52 32.29 14.47
C SER A 142 -16.70 32.69 13.58
N LEU A 143 -16.55 33.74 12.78
CA LEU A 143 -17.56 34.22 11.80
C LEU A 143 -17.30 33.69 10.38
N GLU A 144 -16.38 32.73 10.25
CA GLU A 144 -15.93 32.16 8.96
C GLU A 144 -15.24 33.16 8.00
N ASN A 145 -14.77 34.33 8.51
CA ASN A 145 -13.94 35.20 7.72
C ASN A 145 -12.51 34.65 7.67
N GLU A 146 -11.91 34.71 6.47
CA GLU A 146 -10.55 34.24 6.28
C GLU A 146 -9.56 35.11 7.09
N GLN A 147 -8.71 34.48 7.87
CA GLN A 147 -7.68 35.16 8.64
C GLN A 147 -6.46 35.48 7.73
N VAL A 148 -5.74 36.57 8.07
CA VAL A 148 -4.52 37.00 7.35
C VAL A 148 -3.35 36.02 7.49
N ILE A 149 -3.55 34.88 8.14
CA ILE A 149 -2.57 33.80 8.23
C ILE A 149 -2.41 33.16 6.85
N PRO A 150 -1.17 32.98 6.35
CA PRO A 150 -0.94 32.42 5.03
C PRO A 150 -1.62 31.06 4.85
N HIS A 151 -2.38 30.91 3.77
CA HIS A 151 -2.82 29.61 3.32
C HIS A 151 -1.62 28.70 3.10
N LEU A 152 -1.72 27.47 3.59
CA LEU A 152 -0.78 26.43 3.26
C LEU A 152 -1.31 25.68 2.03
N ASP A 153 -0.63 25.83 0.91
CA ASP A 153 -0.93 25.11 -0.33
C ASP A 153 0.35 24.47 -0.84
N PHE A 154 0.42 23.14 -0.81
CA PHE A 154 1.58 22.45 -1.34
C PHE A 154 1.22 21.13 -2.00
N THR A 155 2.03 20.76 -2.97
CA THR A 155 1.95 19.47 -3.65
C THR A 155 3.19 18.64 -3.34
N GLN A 156 2.98 17.41 -2.91
CA GLN A 156 4.03 16.44 -2.68
C GLN A 156 3.92 15.30 -3.71
N SER A 157 5.07 14.85 -4.23
CA SER A 157 5.15 13.69 -5.12
C SER A 157 6.20 12.71 -4.60
N ASN A 158 5.75 11.49 -4.28
CA ASN A 158 6.61 10.44 -3.75
C ASN A 158 6.62 9.26 -4.73
N PRO A 159 7.62 9.19 -5.64
CA PRO A 159 7.84 8.00 -6.45
C PRO A 159 8.58 6.94 -5.63
N TYR A 160 8.15 5.68 -5.78
CA TYR A 160 8.79 4.52 -5.18
C TYR A 160 8.95 3.44 -6.26
N ILE A 161 10.16 2.92 -6.43
CA ILE A 161 10.45 1.87 -7.40
C ILE A 161 11.31 0.80 -6.72
N VAL A 162 10.90 -0.46 -6.87
CA VAL A 162 11.65 -1.63 -6.40
C VAL A 162 11.80 -2.62 -7.54
N ASN A 163 13.01 -3.15 -7.66
CA ASN A 163 13.33 -4.31 -8.48
C ASN A 163 13.84 -5.41 -7.55
N LEU A 164 13.19 -6.54 -7.54
CA LEU A 164 13.57 -7.69 -6.72
C LEU A 164 13.86 -8.87 -7.65
N HIS A 165 15.03 -9.46 -7.48
CA HIS A 165 15.45 -10.67 -8.17
C HIS A 165 15.77 -11.73 -7.13
N THR A 166 15.22 -12.91 -7.28
CA THR A 166 15.57 -14.08 -6.47
C THR A 166 15.93 -15.24 -7.37
N ALA A 167 16.95 -15.99 -7.00
CA ALA A 167 17.35 -17.20 -7.68
C ALA A 167 17.64 -18.29 -6.65
N GLN A 168 17.11 -19.47 -6.89
CA GLN A 168 17.26 -20.62 -6.01
C GLN A 168 17.61 -21.86 -6.81
N LEU A 169 18.62 -22.58 -6.35
CA LEU A 169 19.00 -23.88 -6.90
C LEU A 169 18.82 -24.95 -5.83
N ASN A 170 17.95 -25.90 -6.08
CA ASN A 170 17.66 -27.01 -5.18
C ASN A 170 18.18 -28.32 -5.78
N TYR A 171 18.95 -29.05 -5.03
CA TYR A 171 19.38 -30.40 -5.39
C TYR A 171 18.91 -31.41 -4.34
N LYS A 172 18.15 -32.41 -4.78
CA LYS A 172 17.70 -33.51 -3.92
C LYS A 172 18.26 -34.82 -4.44
N LYS A 173 19.10 -35.48 -3.65
CA LYS A 173 19.62 -36.83 -3.94
C LYS A 173 18.75 -37.87 -3.29
N LYS A 174 18.29 -38.86 -4.04
CA LYS A 174 17.69 -40.10 -3.50
C LYS A 174 18.73 -41.21 -3.52
N LYS A 175 18.84 -41.93 -2.39
CA LYS A 175 19.66 -43.14 -2.27
C LYS A 175 18.79 -44.36 -2.40
N LYS A 176 19.32 -45.45 -2.99
CA LYS A 176 18.68 -46.77 -2.99
C LYS A 176 18.62 -47.22 -1.51
N LYS A 177 17.45 -47.67 -1.05
CA LYS A 177 17.37 -48.33 0.26
C LYS A 177 18.21 -49.60 0.17
N GLU A 178 19.30 -49.69 0.88
CA GLU A 178 19.99 -50.95 1.15
C GLU A 178 19.04 -51.78 2.01
N HIS A 179 18.62 -52.94 1.50
CA HIS A 179 17.94 -53.91 2.32
C HIS A 179 19.01 -54.42 3.28
N ALA A 180 18.87 -54.13 4.58
CA ALA A 180 19.58 -54.84 5.62
C ALA A 180 19.09 -56.30 5.58
N VAL A 181 19.97 -57.19 5.14
CA VAL A 181 19.78 -58.61 5.29
C VAL A 181 20.21 -58.93 6.71
N GLU A 182 19.27 -59.10 7.64
CA GLU A 182 19.54 -59.66 8.94
C GLU A 182 19.77 -61.18 8.73
N PHE A 183 20.96 -61.64 9.11
CA PHE A 183 21.29 -63.06 9.24
C PHE A 183 21.01 -63.51 10.67
#